data_7c9a59931b0f1d3a3412eede490230e3
#
_entry.id   7c9a59931b0f1d3a3412eede490230e3
#
_cell.length_a   1.000
_cell.length_b   1.000
_cell.length_c   1.000
_cell.angle_alpha   90.00
_cell.angle_beta   90.00
_cell.angle_gamma   90.00
#
_symmetry.space_group_name_H-M   'P 1'
#
loop_
_entity.id
_entity.type
_entity.pdbx_description
1 polymer ?
#
loop_
_entity_poly.entity_id
_entity_poly.type
_entity_poly.pdbx_seq_one_letter_code
_entity_poly.pdbx_strand_id
1 'polypeptide(L)'
;VNDTVNQAMSVSIASMRALKEQVKVLDKAIEQHLEIIPNTLTSIPGIGKVYSAGIIAEIGDIHRFNAQASVAKFAGLVWHRNQSGDFEAEHSQMIKSGNRYLRYYLLEAANSVRRCDSEFRRYYDLKLKEVNKYQHKRALALTARKLVRLVFRLLKDNRLYIPPEG
;
A
#
# COMPACT_ATOMS: atom_id res chain seq x y z
N VAL A 1 40.79 11.19 -15.99
CA VAL A 1 39.88 10.66 -14.94
C VAL A 1 38.58 11.45 -14.91
N ASN A 2 38.62 12.80 -14.97
CA ASN A 2 37.39 13.62 -14.94
C ASN A 2 36.47 13.40 -16.16
N ASP A 3 37.01 13.21 -17.37
CA ASP A 3 36.21 13.03 -18.57
C ASP A 3 35.40 11.72 -18.56
N THR A 4 36.00 10.64 -18.08
CA THR A 4 35.31 9.34 -17.98
C THR A 4 34.17 9.38 -16.97
N VAL A 5 34.37 10.07 -15.84
CA VAL A 5 33.33 10.26 -14.80
C VAL A 5 32.18 11.12 -15.35
N ASN A 6 32.53 12.23 -16.01
CA ASN A 6 31.54 13.12 -16.64
C ASN A 6 30.72 12.39 -17.73
N GLN A 7 31.38 11.55 -18.53
CA GLN A 7 30.71 10.74 -19.55
C GLN A 7 29.77 9.70 -18.93
N ALA A 8 30.19 9.00 -17.87
CA ALA A 8 29.34 8.05 -17.14
C ALA A 8 28.13 8.75 -16.49
N MET A 9 28.35 9.94 -15.91
CA MET A 9 27.25 10.74 -15.35
C MET A 9 26.26 11.19 -16.43
N SER A 10 26.74 11.66 -17.58
CA SER A 10 25.88 12.13 -18.66
C SER A 10 25.01 10.99 -19.23
N VAL A 11 25.57 9.79 -19.42
CA VAL A 11 24.83 8.59 -19.82
C VAL A 11 23.79 8.21 -18.78
N SER A 12 24.14 8.23 -17.49
CA SER A 12 23.21 7.91 -16.40
C SER A 12 22.04 8.90 -16.34
N ILE A 13 22.30 10.19 -16.50
CA ILE A 13 21.28 11.24 -16.53
C ILE A 13 20.37 11.08 -17.74
N ALA A 14 20.93 10.78 -18.94
CA ALA A 14 20.15 10.54 -20.14
C ALA A 14 19.23 9.31 -19.96
N SER A 15 19.74 8.22 -19.42
CA SER A 15 18.95 7.03 -19.13
C SER A 15 17.83 7.30 -18.12
N MET A 16 18.09 8.06 -17.05
CA MET A 16 17.07 8.46 -16.09
C MET A 16 15.97 9.33 -16.72
N ARG A 17 16.33 10.25 -17.62
CA ARG A 17 15.35 11.07 -18.34
C ARG A 17 14.48 10.22 -19.26
N ALA A 18 15.08 9.31 -20.04
CA ALA A 18 14.35 8.39 -20.90
C ALA A 18 13.36 7.52 -20.09
N LEU A 19 13.80 6.94 -18.98
CA LEU A 19 12.94 6.15 -18.09
C LEU A 19 11.79 6.98 -17.51
N LYS A 20 12.03 8.22 -17.12
CA LYS A 20 10.97 9.11 -16.63
C LYS A 20 9.89 9.38 -17.69
N GLU A 21 10.26 9.57 -18.93
CA GLU A 21 9.27 9.76 -20.00
C GLU A 21 8.48 8.46 -20.26
N GLN A 22 9.14 7.30 -20.25
CA GLN A 22 8.44 6.01 -20.36
C GLN A 22 7.45 5.77 -19.22
N VAL A 23 7.81 6.13 -17.98
CA VAL A 23 6.90 6.06 -16.82
C VAL A 23 5.65 6.93 -17.05
N LYS A 24 5.82 8.17 -17.57
CA LYS A 24 4.66 9.02 -17.88
C LYS A 24 3.71 8.42 -18.93
N VAL A 25 4.28 7.73 -19.94
CA VAL A 25 3.47 7.05 -20.96
C VAL A 25 2.67 5.89 -20.32
N LEU A 26 3.31 5.11 -19.46
CA LEU A 26 2.65 4.02 -18.73
C LEU A 26 1.58 4.52 -17.76
N ASP A 27 1.86 5.60 -17.03
CA ASP A 27 0.88 6.22 -16.14
C ASP A 27 -0.38 6.66 -16.89
N LYS A 28 -0.20 7.26 -18.09
CA LYS A 28 -1.31 7.64 -18.96
C LYS A 28 -2.13 6.44 -19.44
N ALA A 29 -1.47 5.36 -19.83
CA ALA A 29 -2.13 4.12 -20.23
C ALA A 29 -2.92 3.50 -19.06
N ILE A 30 -2.34 3.48 -17.87
CA ILE A 30 -3.03 3.03 -16.65
C ILE A 30 -4.27 3.88 -16.38
N GLU A 31 -4.18 5.20 -16.52
CA GLU A 31 -5.32 6.10 -16.34
C GLU A 31 -6.47 5.77 -17.29
N GLN A 32 -6.17 5.59 -18.57
CA GLN A 32 -7.18 5.25 -19.58
C GLN A 32 -7.88 3.91 -19.29
N HIS A 33 -7.13 2.90 -18.88
CA HIS A 33 -7.72 1.60 -18.53
C HIS A 33 -8.52 1.65 -17.23
N LEU A 34 -8.13 2.50 -16.28
CA LEU A 34 -8.86 2.67 -15.02
C LEU A 34 -10.21 3.37 -15.18
N GLU A 35 -10.39 4.22 -16.19
CA GLU A 35 -11.66 4.90 -16.45
C GLU A 35 -12.78 3.91 -16.80
N ILE A 36 -12.45 2.74 -17.32
CA ILE A 36 -13.41 1.69 -17.69
C ILE A 36 -13.78 0.81 -16.48
N ILE A 37 -12.96 0.80 -15.42
CA ILE A 37 -13.16 -0.05 -14.25
C ILE A 37 -13.79 0.78 -13.11
N PRO A 38 -14.91 0.33 -12.51
CA PRO A 38 -15.45 0.99 -11.33
C PRO A 38 -14.37 1.14 -10.24
N ASN A 39 -14.00 2.37 -9.96
CA ASN A 39 -12.87 2.65 -9.08
C ASN A 39 -13.25 3.64 -7.99
N THR A 40 -13.50 3.11 -6.80
CA THR A 40 -13.84 3.90 -5.62
C THR A 40 -12.61 4.27 -4.79
N LEU A 41 -11.45 3.65 -5.03
CA LEU A 41 -10.26 3.81 -4.18
C LEU A 41 -9.58 5.17 -4.34
N THR A 42 -9.72 5.82 -5.49
CA THR A 42 -9.19 7.18 -5.71
C THR A 42 -9.88 8.25 -4.88
N SER A 43 -11.03 7.94 -4.27
CA SER A 43 -11.69 8.83 -3.31
C SER A 43 -10.97 8.90 -1.96
N ILE A 44 -10.07 7.95 -1.66
CA ILE A 44 -9.28 7.97 -0.43
C ILE A 44 -8.15 8.99 -0.59
N PRO A 45 -8.06 10.03 0.28
CA PRO A 45 -6.97 11.00 0.23
C PRO A 45 -5.59 10.32 0.30
N GLY A 46 -4.77 10.53 -0.72
CA GLY A 46 -3.43 9.92 -0.83
C GLY A 46 -3.37 8.65 -1.67
N ILE A 47 -4.50 8.13 -2.19
CA ILE A 47 -4.50 7.05 -3.18
C ILE A 47 -4.70 7.64 -4.58
N GLY A 48 -3.61 7.71 -5.33
CA GLY A 48 -3.65 8.09 -6.74
C GLY A 48 -4.01 6.92 -7.67
N LYS A 49 -4.18 7.23 -8.96
CA LYS A 49 -4.59 6.26 -9.99
C LYS A 49 -3.69 5.02 -10.06
N VAL A 50 -2.38 5.19 -9.92
CA VAL A 50 -1.40 4.07 -9.98
C VAL A 50 -1.57 3.10 -8.81
N TYR A 51 -1.68 3.60 -7.58
CA TYR A 51 -1.91 2.72 -6.42
C TYR A 51 -3.26 2.05 -6.48
N SER A 52 -4.29 2.78 -6.91
CA SER A 52 -5.62 2.23 -7.09
C SER A 52 -5.63 1.11 -8.13
N ALA A 53 -5.03 1.35 -9.30
CA ALA A 53 -4.90 0.35 -10.37
C ALA A 53 -4.19 -0.90 -9.89
N GLY A 54 -3.04 -0.73 -9.23
CA GLY A 54 -2.25 -1.85 -8.71
C GLY A 54 -3.02 -2.66 -7.67
N ILE A 55 -3.73 -2.01 -6.75
CA ILE A 55 -4.55 -2.69 -5.75
C ILE A 55 -5.69 -3.47 -6.42
N ILE A 56 -6.42 -2.84 -7.36
CA ILE A 56 -7.55 -3.47 -8.07
C ILE A 56 -7.06 -4.64 -8.92
N ALA A 57 -5.99 -4.48 -9.68
CA ALA A 57 -5.43 -5.52 -10.53
C ALA A 57 -4.99 -6.75 -9.73
N GLU A 58 -4.36 -6.55 -8.57
CA GLU A 58 -3.88 -7.64 -7.74
C GLU A 58 -5.00 -8.32 -6.92
N ILE A 59 -6.04 -7.59 -6.55
CA ILE A 59 -7.23 -8.14 -5.89
C ILE A 59 -8.08 -8.91 -6.91
N GLY A 60 -8.23 -8.40 -8.13
CA GLY A 60 -9.19 -8.89 -9.11
C GLY A 60 -10.62 -8.70 -8.61
N ASP A 61 -11.42 -9.75 -8.63
CA ASP A 61 -12.78 -9.68 -8.09
C ASP A 61 -12.77 -9.68 -6.56
N ILE A 62 -13.27 -8.58 -5.96
CA ILE A 62 -13.37 -8.45 -4.50
C ILE A 62 -14.38 -9.43 -3.90
N HIS A 63 -15.38 -9.87 -4.66
CA HIS A 63 -16.42 -10.76 -4.18
C HIS A 63 -15.94 -12.19 -3.91
N ARG A 64 -14.78 -12.57 -4.46
CA ARG A 64 -14.11 -13.84 -4.11
C ARG A 64 -13.62 -13.91 -2.66
N PHE A 65 -13.57 -12.79 -1.96
CA PHE A 65 -13.17 -12.72 -0.56
C PHE A 65 -14.38 -12.55 0.35
N ASN A 66 -14.57 -13.49 1.28
CA ASN A 66 -15.69 -13.45 2.22
C ASN A 66 -15.54 -12.34 3.28
N ALA A 67 -14.30 -11.94 3.60
CA ALA A 67 -14.02 -10.96 4.64
C ALA A 67 -12.72 -10.19 4.35
N GLN A 68 -12.61 -8.99 4.92
CA GLN A 68 -11.38 -8.19 4.90
C GLN A 68 -10.14 -8.95 5.40
N ALA A 69 -10.32 -9.88 6.35
CA ALA A 69 -9.24 -10.70 6.86
C ALA A 69 -8.63 -11.61 5.79
N SER A 70 -9.46 -12.10 4.85
CA SER A 70 -9.01 -12.93 3.72
C SER A 70 -8.15 -12.12 2.75
N VAL A 71 -8.51 -10.87 2.45
CA VAL A 71 -7.69 -9.96 1.64
C VAL A 71 -6.35 -9.68 2.32
N ALA A 72 -6.37 -9.42 3.62
CA ALA A 72 -5.14 -9.18 4.38
C ALA A 72 -4.24 -10.43 4.43
N LYS A 73 -4.81 -11.62 4.55
CA LYS A 73 -4.07 -12.89 4.47
C LYS A 73 -3.50 -13.09 3.06
N PHE A 74 -4.27 -12.80 2.03
CA PHE A 74 -3.83 -12.86 0.64
C PHE A 74 -2.68 -11.90 0.36
N ALA A 75 -2.68 -10.69 0.93
CA ALA A 75 -1.57 -9.75 0.86
C ALA A 75 -0.38 -10.11 1.78
N GLY A 76 -0.53 -11.09 2.66
CA GLY A 76 0.49 -11.43 3.67
C GLY A 76 0.67 -10.36 4.75
N LEU A 77 -0.39 -9.58 5.03
CA LEU A 77 -0.45 -8.57 6.10
C LEU A 77 -1.11 -9.16 7.36
N VAL A 78 -0.62 -10.31 7.80
CA VAL A 78 -1.04 -11.01 9.01
C VAL A 78 0.18 -11.38 9.84
N TRP A 79 -0.01 -11.54 11.14
CA TRP A 79 1.06 -11.88 12.09
C TRP A 79 0.86 -13.29 12.64
N HIS A 80 1.95 -14.00 12.86
CA HIS A 80 1.92 -15.24 13.61
C HIS A 80 1.53 -14.96 15.05
N ARG A 81 0.56 -15.71 15.59
CA ARG A 81 0.42 -15.87 17.03
C ARG A 81 1.32 -17.02 17.45
N ASN A 82 2.39 -16.73 18.12
CA ASN A 82 3.19 -17.74 18.80
C ASN A 82 2.60 -17.90 20.21
N GLN A 83 1.56 -18.71 20.31
CA GLN A 83 1.02 -19.18 21.59
C GLN A 83 1.42 -20.63 21.78
N SER A 84 2.12 -20.91 22.86
CA SER A 84 2.43 -22.28 23.30
C SER A 84 2.12 -22.32 24.80
N GLY A 85 0.95 -22.88 25.14
CA GLY A 85 0.44 -22.86 26.50
C GLY A 85 0.18 -21.43 27.01
N ASP A 86 0.67 -21.11 28.21
CA ASP A 86 0.57 -19.79 28.82
C ASP A 86 1.60 -18.76 28.32
N PHE A 87 2.46 -19.16 27.36
CA PHE A 87 3.48 -18.26 26.80
C PHE A 87 2.96 -17.53 25.57
N GLU A 88 2.83 -16.20 25.67
CA GLU A 88 2.55 -15.30 24.57
C GLU A 88 3.85 -14.55 24.20
N ALA A 89 4.36 -14.77 22.99
CA ALA A 89 5.57 -14.10 22.57
C ALA A 89 5.34 -12.60 22.38
N GLU A 90 6.15 -11.76 23.04
CA GLU A 90 6.11 -10.29 22.94
C GLU A 90 6.25 -9.77 21.49
N HIS A 91 6.84 -10.55 20.59
CA HIS A 91 7.11 -10.16 19.22
C HIS A 91 6.56 -11.17 18.22
N SER A 92 5.39 -10.88 17.66
CA SER A 92 4.86 -11.62 16.53
C SER A 92 5.45 -11.11 15.21
N GLN A 93 6.01 -12.02 14.39
CA GLN A 93 6.50 -11.66 13.07
C GLN A 93 5.38 -11.65 12.04
N MET A 94 5.44 -10.70 11.10
CA MET A 94 4.50 -10.64 9.98
C MET A 94 4.73 -11.81 9.02
N ILE A 95 3.67 -12.53 8.69
CA ILE A 95 3.68 -13.60 7.70
C ILE A 95 3.74 -12.95 6.32
N LYS A 96 4.91 -13.02 5.68
CA LYS A 96 5.12 -12.44 4.35
C LYS A 96 4.69 -13.37 3.20
N SER A 97 4.12 -14.54 3.50
CA SER A 97 3.54 -15.43 2.50
C SER A 97 2.26 -14.81 1.93
N GLY A 98 2.12 -14.82 0.61
CA GLY A 98 0.99 -14.22 -0.08
C GLY A 98 1.43 -13.34 -1.24
N ASN A 99 0.48 -12.58 -1.81
CA ASN A 99 0.73 -11.72 -2.96
C ASN A 99 1.63 -10.55 -2.57
N ARG A 100 2.88 -10.58 -3.05
CA ARG A 100 3.90 -9.58 -2.74
C ARG A 100 3.61 -8.22 -3.39
N TYR A 101 2.95 -8.22 -4.56
CA TYR A 101 2.63 -6.99 -5.29
C TYR A 101 1.47 -6.26 -4.62
N LEU A 102 0.40 -6.97 -4.24
CA LEU A 102 -0.68 -6.39 -3.46
C LEU A 102 -0.15 -5.80 -2.15
N ARG A 103 0.72 -6.53 -1.45
CA ARG A 103 1.35 -6.02 -0.22
C ARG A 103 2.15 -4.76 -0.48
N TYR A 104 2.92 -4.69 -1.56
CA TYR A 104 3.68 -3.51 -1.96
C TYR A 104 2.75 -2.31 -2.17
N TYR A 105 1.74 -2.44 -3.02
CA TYR A 105 0.79 -1.34 -3.27
C TYR A 105 0.05 -0.89 -2.01
N LEU A 106 -0.35 -1.82 -1.15
CA LEU A 106 -1.01 -1.48 0.12
C LEU A 106 -0.09 -0.75 1.10
N LEU A 107 1.20 -1.11 1.16
CA LEU A 107 2.18 -0.42 2.00
C LEU A 107 2.47 1.00 1.49
N GLU A 108 2.69 1.15 0.19
CA GLU A 108 2.93 2.47 -0.43
C GLU A 108 1.70 3.37 -0.32
N ALA A 109 0.50 2.82 -0.61
CA ALA A 109 -0.75 3.54 -0.41
C ALA A 109 -0.93 3.97 1.06
N ALA A 110 -0.69 3.09 2.03
CA ALA A 110 -0.78 3.42 3.45
C ALA A 110 0.21 4.52 3.86
N ASN A 111 1.43 4.51 3.28
CA ASN A 111 2.43 5.55 3.51
C ASN A 111 1.99 6.91 2.95
N SER A 112 1.25 6.93 1.85
CA SER A 112 0.66 8.13 1.28
C SER A 112 -0.56 8.60 2.07
N VAL A 113 -1.51 7.71 2.35
CA VAL A 113 -2.77 8.01 3.07
C VAL A 113 -2.50 8.59 4.46
N ARG A 114 -1.55 8.05 5.24
CA ARG A 114 -1.20 8.59 6.56
C ARG A 114 -0.72 10.06 6.53
N ARG A 115 -0.31 10.58 5.37
CA ARG A 115 0.10 11.98 5.19
C ARG A 115 -1.06 12.87 4.80
N CYS A 116 -2.12 12.31 4.21
CA CYS A 116 -3.24 13.04 3.64
C CYS A 116 -4.52 12.93 4.47
N ASP A 117 -4.65 11.90 5.31
CA ASP A 117 -5.83 11.62 6.13
C ASP A 117 -5.47 11.66 7.62
N SER A 118 -6.23 12.43 8.40
CA SER A 118 -5.97 12.68 9.83
C SER A 118 -6.16 11.43 10.69
N GLU A 119 -7.15 10.59 10.39
CA GLU A 119 -7.42 9.35 11.12
C GLU A 119 -6.31 8.33 10.92
N PHE A 120 -5.83 8.18 9.67
CA PHE A 120 -4.71 7.30 9.37
C PHE A 120 -3.39 7.81 9.93
N ARG A 121 -3.18 9.13 9.94
CA ARG A 121 -2.02 9.76 10.60
C ARG A 121 -2.03 9.44 12.09
N ARG A 122 -3.13 9.74 12.79
CA ARG A 122 -3.26 9.45 14.22
C ARG A 122 -3.03 7.98 14.55
N TYR A 123 -3.60 7.08 13.74
CA TYR A 123 -3.40 5.64 13.92
C TYR A 123 -1.92 5.24 13.73
N TYR A 124 -1.28 5.74 12.70
CA TYR A 124 0.15 5.48 12.44
C TYR A 124 1.01 5.98 13.60
N ASP A 125 0.81 7.20 14.07
CA ASP A 125 1.58 7.81 15.17
C ASP A 125 1.40 7.05 16.48
N LEU A 126 0.18 6.57 16.75
CA LEU A 126 -0.09 5.70 17.90
C LEU A 126 0.73 4.40 17.78
N LYS A 127 0.70 3.74 16.62
CA LYS A 127 1.42 2.48 16.39
C LYS A 127 2.93 2.65 16.36
N LEU A 128 3.42 3.83 16.00
CA LEU A 128 4.85 4.17 16.05
C LEU A 128 5.38 4.18 17.49
N LYS A 129 4.60 4.70 18.44
CA LYS A 129 4.98 4.85 19.86
C LYS A 129 4.88 3.56 20.66
N GLU A 130 4.18 2.52 20.16
CA GLU A 130 3.96 1.27 20.90
C GLU A 130 5.22 0.42 21.11
N VAL A 131 6.25 0.60 20.32
CA VAL A 131 7.47 -0.23 20.36
C VAL A 131 8.73 0.61 20.14
N ASN A 132 9.86 0.14 20.66
CA ASN A 132 11.15 0.83 20.54
C ASN A 132 11.99 0.35 19.35
N LYS A 133 11.68 -0.83 18.76
CA LYS A 133 12.42 -1.40 17.63
C LYS A 133 11.54 -1.48 16.39
N TYR A 134 12.13 -1.17 15.22
CA TYR A 134 11.46 -1.23 13.92
C TYR A 134 10.14 -0.46 13.84
N GLN A 135 10.02 0.61 14.62
CA GLN A 135 8.82 1.42 14.82
C GLN A 135 8.10 1.75 13.51
N HIS A 136 8.83 2.37 12.55
CA HIS A 136 8.27 2.78 11.26
C HIS A 136 7.72 1.59 10.45
N LYS A 137 8.51 0.53 10.30
CA LYS A 137 8.11 -0.64 9.50
C LYS A 137 6.87 -1.32 10.07
N ARG A 138 6.83 -1.45 11.41
CA ARG A 138 5.68 -2.04 12.11
C ARG A 138 4.45 -1.15 12.01
N ALA A 139 4.56 0.13 12.31
CA ALA A 139 3.46 1.08 12.25
C ALA A 139 2.88 1.16 10.83
N LEU A 140 3.73 1.18 9.80
CA LEU A 140 3.30 1.20 8.41
C LEU A 140 2.56 -0.09 8.02
N ALA A 141 3.05 -1.26 8.43
CA ALA A 141 2.39 -2.54 8.16
C ALA A 141 1.00 -2.63 8.83
N LEU A 142 0.88 -2.13 10.07
CA LEU A 142 -0.41 -2.06 10.77
C LEU A 142 -1.36 -1.05 10.13
N THR A 143 -0.84 0.08 9.64
CA THR A 143 -1.61 1.08 8.89
C THR A 143 -2.10 0.51 7.56
N ALA A 144 -1.25 -0.23 6.84
CA ALA A 144 -1.67 -0.95 5.64
C ALA A 144 -2.75 -2.00 5.95
N ARG A 145 -2.65 -2.70 7.08
CA ARG A 145 -3.72 -3.62 7.54
C ARG A 145 -5.04 -2.90 7.83
N LYS A 146 -4.98 -1.68 8.41
CA LYS A 146 -6.16 -0.83 8.59
C LYS A 146 -6.72 -0.42 7.24
N LEU A 147 -5.86 -0.03 6.29
CA LEU A 147 -6.26 0.35 4.94
C LEU A 147 -6.96 -0.79 4.19
N VAL A 148 -6.54 -2.04 4.35
CA VAL A 148 -7.23 -3.21 3.76
C VAL A 148 -8.71 -3.25 4.14
N ARG A 149 -9.08 -2.88 5.38
CA ARG A 149 -10.49 -2.86 5.80
C ARG A 149 -11.30 -1.85 5.01
N LEU A 150 -10.72 -0.67 4.80
CA LEU A 150 -11.34 0.39 4.02
C LEU A 150 -11.46 -0.01 2.54
N VAL A 151 -10.37 -0.47 1.94
CA VAL A 151 -10.32 -0.94 0.54
C VAL A 151 -11.37 -2.03 0.30
N PHE A 152 -11.43 -3.05 1.17
CA PHE A 152 -12.40 -4.12 1.07
C PHE A 152 -13.83 -3.58 1.06
N ARG A 153 -14.16 -2.67 1.98
CA ARG A 153 -15.50 -2.12 2.11
C ARG A 153 -15.89 -1.27 0.90
N LEU A 154 -14.99 -0.37 0.46
CA LEU A 154 -15.29 0.52 -0.66
C LEU A 154 -15.46 -0.27 -1.96
N LEU A 155 -14.63 -1.27 -2.23
CA LEU A 155 -14.75 -2.10 -3.43
C LEU A 155 -15.98 -3.00 -3.37
N LYS A 156 -16.30 -3.58 -2.20
CA LYS A 156 -17.44 -4.50 -2.06
C LYS A 156 -18.77 -3.80 -2.15
N ASP A 157 -18.89 -2.62 -1.51
CA ASP A 157 -20.11 -1.84 -1.45
C ASP A 157 -20.23 -0.85 -2.62
N ASN A 158 -19.19 -0.74 -3.46
CA ASN A 158 -19.06 0.25 -4.54
C ASN A 158 -19.35 1.68 -4.05
N ARG A 159 -18.76 2.08 -2.93
CA ARG A 159 -18.97 3.38 -2.27
C ARG A 159 -17.72 4.22 -2.29
N LEU A 160 -17.88 5.54 -2.33
CA LEU A 160 -16.80 6.49 -2.17
C LEU A 160 -16.43 6.63 -0.68
N TYR A 161 -15.17 6.97 -0.43
CA TYR A 161 -14.70 7.27 0.91
C TYR A 161 -15.25 8.62 1.38
N ILE A 162 -15.82 8.63 2.56
CA ILE A 162 -16.26 9.83 3.27
C ILE A 162 -15.39 9.89 4.54
N PRO A 163 -14.54 10.93 4.68
CA PRO A 163 -13.75 11.10 5.90
C PRO A 163 -14.70 11.20 7.13
N PRO A 164 -14.35 10.58 8.27
CA PRO A 164 -15.11 10.80 9.48
C PRO A 164 -15.05 12.29 9.85
N GLU A 165 -16.20 12.84 10.20
CA GLU A 165 -16.28 14.18 10.78
C GLU A 165 -15.42 14.22 12.05
N GLY A 166 -14.45 15.14 12.09
CA GLY A 166 -13.45 15.26 13.14
C GLY A 166 -14.00 15.76 14.48
#